data_8014cb3c88274e655a4b02d1384f5c07
#
_entry.id   8014cb3c88274e655a4b02d1384f5c07
#
_cell.length_a   1.000
_cell.length_b   1.000
_cell.length_c   1.000
_cell.angle_alpha   90.00
_cell.angle_beta   90.00
_cell.angle_gamma   90.00
#
_symmetry.space_group_name_H-M   'P 1'
#
loop_
_entity.id
_entity.type
_entity.pdbx_description
1 polymer ?
#
loop_
_entity_poly.entity_id
_entity_poly.type
_entity_poly.pdbx_seq_one_letter_code
_entity_poly.pdbx_strand_id
1 'polypeptide(L)'
;MPSTQSLYPMPPLAIHAYSATTALGRGRAAQADALRARRGGLRRNDFGDAALDAWIGRVDGLEDAPLPAPFARWECRNNRLAWLALQQDDVLDALAVVRERYGAERVALVLGTSTASIGETEQAYAQLQTGADGSAQF
;
A
#
# COMPACT_ATOMS: atom_id res chain seq x y z
N MET A 1 15.95 39.78 -7.83
CA MET A 1 15.29 38.48 -7.98
C MET A 1 13.91 38.62 -7.37
N PRO A 2 12.81 38.59 -8.15
CA PRO A 2 11.48 38.64 -7.54
C PRO A 2 11.22 37.28 -6.87
N SER A 3 10.88 37.31 -5.58
CA SER A 3 10.44 36.15 -4.83
C SER A 3 9.12 35.64 -5.41
N THR A 4 9.10 34.39 -5.86
CA THR A 4 7.87 33.71 -6.27
C THR A 4 7.00 33.50 -5.04
N GLN A 5 6.23 34.52 -4.65
CA GLN A 5 5.15 34.31 -3.68
C GLN A 5 4.11 33.41 -4.36
N SER A 6 3.84 32.26 -3.75
CA SER A 6 2.71 31.41 -4.14
C SER A 6 1.43 32.24 -4.13
N LEU A 7 0.79 32.37 -5.28
CA LEU A 7 -0.42 33.22 -5.45
C LEU A 7 -1.64 32.63 -4.68
N TYR A 8 -1.52 31.41 -4.13
CA TYR A 8 -2.55 30.76 -3.33
C TYR A 8 -1.89 30.04 -2.14
N PRO A 9 -1.86 30.68 -0.96
CA PRO A 9 -1.41 29.97 0.23
C PRO A 9 -2.38 28.80 0.50
N MET A 10 -1.88 27.57 0.38
CA MET A 10 -2.67 26.41 0.79
C MET A 10 -2.98 26.52 2.29
N PRO A 11 -4.23 26.38 2.71
CA PRO A 11 -4.54 26.30 4.13
C PRO A 11 -3.84 25.09 4.76
N PRO A 12 -3.44 25.18 6.04
CA PRO A 12 -2.81 24.07 6.71
C PRO A 12 -3.76 22.86 6.75
N LEU A 13 -3.22 21.67 6.47
CA LEU A 13 -3.93 20.39 6.58
C LEU A 13 -3.61 19.74 7.93
N ALA A 14 -4.62 19.20 8.59
CA ALA A 14 -4.44 18.43 9.81
C ALA A 14 -4.34 16.93 9.48
N ILE A 15 -3.31 16.27 9.99
CA ILE A 15 -3.21 14.81 9.96
C ILE A 15 -3.91 14.26 11.20
N HIS A 16 -5.08 13.65 11.02
CA HIS A 16 -5.88 13.09 12.11
C HIS A 16 -5.46 11.67 12.49
N ALA A 17 -5.09 10.87 11.51
CA ALA A 17 -4.63 9.50 11.74
C ALA A 17 -3.60 9.10 10.68
N TYR A 18 -2.72 8.19 11.02
CA TYR A 18 -1.81 7.55 10.08
C TYR A 18 -1.42 6.18 10.61
N SER A 19 -1.01 5.31 9.70
CA SER A 19 -0.45 4.01 10.00
C SER A 19 0.70 3.69 9.05
N ALA A 20 1.49 2.68 9.39
CA ALA A 20 2.50 2.10 8.53
C ALA A 20 2.53 0.59 8.70
N THR A 21 2.56 -0.14 7.58
CA THR A 21 2.70 -1.60 7.57
C THR A 21 3.81 -1.96 6.59
N THR A 22 4.84 -2.61 7.09
CA THR A 22 6.02 -3.02 6.31
C THR A 22 6.52 -4.39 6.78
N ALA A 23 7.62 -4.86 6.22
CA ALA A 23 8.29 -6.06 6.70
C ALA A 23 8.82 -5.96 8.16
N LEU A 24 8.82 -4.77 8.77
CA LEU A 24 9.15 -4.59 10.19
C LEU A 24 7.99 -4.97 11.12
N GLY A 25 6.77 -4.98 10.59
CA GLY A 25 5.55 -5.29 11.31
C GLY A 25 4.36 -4.45 10.87
N ARG A 26 3.24 -4.60 11.55
CA ARG A 26 1.98 -3.91 11.27
C ARG A 26 1.73 -2.81 12.30
N GLY A 27 1.38 -1.62 11.81
CA GLY A 27 1.07 -0.48 12.65
C GLY A 27 2.29 0.25 13.21
N ARG A 28 2.05 1.43 13.75
CA ARG A 28 3.08 2.38 14.24
C ARG A 28 3.95 1.80 15.34
N ALA A 29 3.35 1.10 16.28
CA ALA A 29 4.07 0.53 17.42
C ALA A 29 5.12 -0.48 16.95
N ALA A 30 4.74 -1.42 16.08
CA ALA A 30 5.65 -2.42 15.53
C ALA A 30 6.82 -1.79 14.76
N GLN A 31 6.56 -0.73 13.97
CA GLN A 31 7.60 0.04 13.28
C GLN A 31 8.57 0.67 14.28
N ALA A 32 8.04 1.38 15.28
CA ALA A 32 8.84 2.08 16.29
C ALA A 32 9.72 1.10 17.09
N ASP A 33 9.17 -0.03 17.49
CA ASP A 33 9.89 -1.04 18.28
C ASP A 33 10.99 -1.73 17.45
N ALA A 34 10.72 -2.03 16.18
CA ALA A 34 11.73 -2.58 15.29
C ALA A 34 12.89 -1.59 15.08
N LEU A 35 12.58 -0.30 14.87
CA LEU A 35 13.58 0.75 14.70
C LEU A 35 14.42 0.96 15.98
N ARG A 36 13.79 1.02 17.17
CA ARG A 36 14.50 1.12 18.45
C ARG A 36 15.42 -0.06 18.70
N ALA A 37 14.94 -1.25 18.36
CA ALA A 37 15.70 -2.49 18.51
C ALA A 37 16.73 -2.70 17.37
N ARG A 38 16.81 -1.79 16.40
CA ARG A 38 17.64 -1.94 15.19
C ARG A 38 17.41 -3.27 14.46
N ARG A 39 16.18 -3.77 14.47
CA ARG A 39 15.79 -5.02 13.84
C ARG A 39 15.38 -4.77 12.38
N GLY A 40 15.99 -5.49 11.46
CA GLY A 40 15.62 -5.49 10.05
C GLY A 40 14.37 -6.35 9.81
N GLY A 41 13.64 -6.04 8.72
CA GLY A 41 12.49 -6.83 8.25
C GLY A 41 12.80 -7.70 7.04
N LEU A 42 14.07 -7.72 6.58
CA LEU A 42 14.47 -8.53 5.44
C LEU A 42 14.80 -9.96 5.87
N ARG A 43 14.46 -10.91 5.00
CA ARG A 43 14.82 -12.32 5.10
C ARG A 43 15.21 -12.89 3.75
N ARG A 44 15.86 -14.06 3.72
CA ARG A 44 16.14 -14.76 2.45
C ARG A 44 14.83 -14.99 1.69
N ASN A 45 14.91 -14.90 0.37
CA ASN A 45 13.75 -15.07 -0.49
C ASN A 45 13.12 -16.45 -0.28
N ASP A 46 11.87 -16.44 0.17
CA ASP A 46 11.00 -17.59 0.37
C ASP A 46 9.65 -17.35 -0.36
N PHE A 47 9.64 -16.48 -1.37
CA PHE A 47 8.44 -16.07 -2.09
C PHE A 47 8.51 -16.45 -3.56
N GLY A 48 7.44 -17.08 -4.06
CA GLY A 48 7.32 -17.55 -5.43
C GLY A 48 8.19 -18.76 -5.75
N ASP A 49 8.11 -19.23 -6.98
CA ASP A 49 8.80 -20.43 -7.46
C ASP A 49 10.21 -20.13 -8.01
N ALA A 50 10.57 -18.87 -8.14
CA ALA A 50 11.88 -18.46 -8.62
C ALA A 50 12.94 -18.56 -7.51
N ALA A 51 13.94 -19.40 -7.71
CA ALA A 51 15.09 -19.53 -6.81
C ALA A 51 16.05 -18.33 -6.95
N LEU A 52 15.57 -17.15 -6.62
CA LEU A 52 16.37 -15.93 -6.62
C LEU A 52 17.08 -15.79 -5.28
N ASP A 53 18.42 -15.80 -5.27
CA ASP A 53 19.22 -15.55 -4.07
C ASP A 53 19.21 -14.05 -3.72
N ALA A 54 18.16 -13.60 -3.09
CA ALA A 54 17.94 -12.21 -2.69
C ALA A 54 17.38 -12.12 -1.28
N TRP A 55 17.48 -10.93 -0.70
CA TRP A 55 16.80 -10.57 0.54
C TRP A 55 15.51 -9.83 0.22
N ILE A 56 14.40 -10.28 0.79
CA ILE A 56 13.09 -9.70 0.54
C ILE A 56 12.43 -9.26 1.84
N GLY A 57 11.58 -8.23 1.76
CA GLY A 57 10.69 -7.81 2.83
C GLY A 57 9.31 -8.41 2.63
N ARG A 58 8.84 -9.22 3.59
CA ARG A 58 7.47 -9.75 3.58
C ARG A 58 6.67 -9.23 4.76
N VAL A 59 5.40 -8.97 4.53
CA VAL A 59 4.45 -8.66 5.60
C VAL A 59 3.78 -9.96 6.01
N ASP A 60 4.02 -10.37 7.25
CA ASP A 60 3.52 -11.66 7.75
C ASP A 60 1.98 -11.71 7.75
N GLY A 61 1.43 -12.86 7.33
CA GLY A 61 0.00 -13.14 7.25
C GLY A 61 -0.74 -12.35 6.16
N LEU A 62 -0.03 -11.74 5.21
CA LEU A 62 -0.66 -11.07 4.08
C LEU A 62 -1.37 -12.06 3.14
N GLU A 63 -0.76 -13.19 2.92
CA GLU A 63 -1.30 -14.26 2.06
C GLU A 63 -2.56 -14.89 2.64
N ASP A 64 -2.71 -14.89 3.96
CA ASP A 64 -3.86 -15.44 4.69
C ASP A 64 -4.96 -14.41 4.97
N ALA A 65 -4.82 -13.19 4.48
CA ALA A 65 -5.73 -12.07 4.71
C ALA A 65 -6.41 -11.61 3.39
N PRO A 66 -7.35 -12.39 2.83
CA PRO A 66 -8.06 -12.01 1.62
C PRO A 66 -8.90 -10.75 1.85
N LEU A 67 -9.23 -10.05 0.76
CA LEU A 67 -10.16 -8.93 0.84
C LEU A 67 -11.54 -9.40 1.31
N PRO A 68 -12.28 -8.54 2.05
CA PRO A 68 -13.68 -8.80 2.36
C PRO A 68 -14.53 -9.06 1.11
N ALA A 69 -15.55 -9.90 1.23
CA ALA A 69 -16.41 -10.31 0.12
C ALA A 69 -16.91 -9.16 -0.79
N PRO A 70 -17.30 -7.98 -0.27
CA PRO A 70 -17.70 -6.85 -1.13
C PRO A 70 -16.61 -6.34 -2.08
N PHE A 71 -15.34 -6.62 -1.76
CA PHE A 71 -14.17 -6.18 -2.51
C PHE A 71 -13.48 -7.30 -3.27
N ALA A 72 -14.01 -8.52 -3.26
CA ALA A 72 -13.38 -9.70 -3.84
C ALA A 72 -13.02 -9.54 -5.33
N ARG A 73 -13.75 -8.73 -6.09
CA ARG A 73 -13.45 -8.43 -7.50
C ARG A 73 -12.12 -7.68 -7.71
N TRP A 74 -11.58 -7.07 -6.67
CA TRP A 74 -10.29 -6.36 -6.69
C TRP A 74 -9.21 -7.14 -5.94
N GLU A 75 -9.42 -8.45 -5.78
CA GLU A 75 -8.50 -9.30 -5.07
C GLU A 75 -7.14 -9.35 -5.77
N CYS A 76 -6.13 -8.76 -5.12
CA CYS A 76 -4.73 -8.90 -5.47
C CYS A 76 -3.87 -8.61 -4.25
N ARG A 77 -2.63 -9.07 -4.27
CA ARG A 77 -1.71 -8.95 -3.14
C ARG A 77 -1.49 -7.50 -2.68
N ASN A 78 -1.41 -6.56 -3.62
CA ASN A 78 -1.27 -5.15 -3.29
C ASN A 78 -2.49 -4.59 -2.56
N ASN A 79 -3.69 -4.95 -3.00
CA ASN A 79 -4.94 -4.51 -2.38
C ASN A 79 -5.15 -5.15 -1.00
N ARG A 80 -4.73 -6.41 -0.81
CA ARG A 80 -4.67 -7.03 0.53
C ARG A 80 -3.77 -6.23 1.47
N LEU A 81 -2.58 -5.83 1.00
CA LEU A 81 -1.65 -5.05 1.81
C LEU A 81 -2.23 -3.69 2.19
N ALA A 82 -2.85 -3.00 1.24
CA ALA A 82 -3.53 -1.73 1.50
C ALA A 82 -4.64 -1.89 2.54
N TRP A 83 -5.50 -2.90 2.37
CA TRP A 83 -6.58 -3.19 3.30
C TRP A 83 -6.05 -3.54 4.69
N LEU A 84 -5.03 -4.40 4.77
CA LEU A 84 -4.39 -4.77 6.02
C LEU A 84 -3.80 -3.56 6.75
N ALA A 85 -3.18 -2.63 6.01
CA ALA A 85 -2.61 -1.42 6.58
C ALA A 85 -3.69 -0.47 7.14
N LEU A 86 -4.81 -0.32 6.44
CA LEU A 86 -5.94 0.52 6.88
C LEU A 86 -6.59 0.04 8.17
N GLN A 87 -6.49 -1.25 8.49
CA GLN A 87 -7.03 -1.84 9.73
C GLN A 87 -6.13 -1.62 10.95
N GLN A 88 -4.95 -0.99 10.79
CA GLN A 88 -4.04 -0.75 11.90
C GLN A 88 -4.27 0.65 12.49
N ASP A 89 -3.89 0.80 13.76
CA ASP A 89 -3.82 2.09 14.46
C ASP A 89 -5.14 2.89 14.46
N ASP A 90 -6.28 2.20 14.40
CA ASP A 90 -7.63 2.78 14.41
C ASP A 90 -7.90 3.78 13.26
N VAL A 91 -7.18 3.64 12.13
CA VAL A 91 -7.28 4.59 11.00
C VAL A 91 -8.69 4.65 10.42
N LEU A 92 -9.38 3.50 10.28
CA LEU A 92 -10.76 3.47 9.74
C LEU A 92 -11.76 4.12 10.70
N ASP A 93 -11.60 3.92 12.00
CA ASP A 93 -12.47 4.54 13.01
C ASP A 93 -12.23 6.06 13.06
N ALA A 94 -10.98 6.49 13.05
CA ALA A 94 -10.64 7.90 12.96
C ALA A 94 -11.18 8.54 11.67
N LEU A 95 -11.11 7.84 10.53
CA LEU A 95 -11.70 8.28 9.27
C LEU A 95 -13.22 8.47 9.37
N ALA A 96 -13.92 7.52 10.00
CA ALA A 96 -15.37 7.62 10.20
C ALA A 96 -15.74 8.87 11.03
N VAL A 97 -15.04 9.09 12.15
CA VAL A 97 -15.24 10.25 13.03
C VAL A 97 -15.01 11.59 12.30
N VAL A 98 -13.92 11.73 11.54
CA VAL A 98 -13.64 12.99 10.84
C VAL A 98 -14.60 13.22 9.68
N ARG A 99 -15.04 12.17 8.99
CA ARG A 99 -16.07 12.28 7.95
C ARG A 99 -17.40 12.74 8.48
N GLU A 100 -17.83 12.21 9.63
CA GLU A 100 -19.04 12.65 10.31
C GLU A 100 -18.94 14.13 10.75
N ARG A 101 -17.79 14.53 11.29
CA ARG A 101 -17.59 15.88 11.82
C ARG A 101 -17.46 16.96 10.73
N TYR A 102 -16.78 16.66 9.63
CA TYR A 102 -16.37 17.66 8.64
C TYR A 102 -17.01 17.50 7.26
N GLY A 103 -17.69 16.40 7.00
CA GLY A 103 -18.18 16.03 5.67
C GLY A 103 -17.12 15.31 4.82
N ALA A 104 -17.57 14.43 3.95
CA ALA A 104 -16.68 13.61 3.12
C ALA A 104 -15.80 14.44 2.18
N GLU A 105 -16.31 15.57 1.70
CA GLU A 105 -15.64 16.50 0.78
C GLU A 105 -14.46 17.26 1.42
N ARG A 106 -14.33 17.21 2.74
CA ARG A 106 -13.24 17.85 3.50
C ARG A 106 -12.23 16.87 4.06
N VAL A 107 -12.38 15.60 3.74
CA VAL A 107 -11.52 14.52 4.25
C VAL A 107 -10.84 13.83 3.09
N ALA A 108 -9.52 13.72 3.15
CA ALA A 108 -8.72 12.98 2.20
C ALA A 108 -8.05 11.77 2.86
N LEU A 109 -8.01 10.65 2.15
CA LEU A 109 -7.19 9.51 2.46
C LEU A 109 -6.01 9.48 1.49
N VAL A 110 -4.79 9.49 2.03
CA VAL A 110 -3.56 9.36 1.23
C VAL A 110 -2.94 8.00 1.50
N LEU A 111 -2.90 7.16 0.47
CA LEU A 111 -2.34 5.83 0.55
C LEU A 111 -1.06 5.74 -0.29
N GLY A 112 0.07 5.49 0.36
CA GLY A 112 1.35 5.25 -0.30
C GLY A 112 1.60 3.75 -0.49
N THR A 113 1.95 3.36 -1.71
CA THR A 113 2.39 2.00 -2.04
C THR A 113 3.50 2.07 -3.08
N SER A 114 4.45 1.12 -3.05
CA SER A 114 5.61 1.19 -3.94
C SER A 114 5.29 0.81 -5.38
N THR A 115 4.52 -0.26 -5.59
CA THR A 115 4.16 -0.77 -6.91
C THR A 115 2.82 -1.49 -6.83
N ALA A 116 1.86 -1.01 -7.61
CA ALA A 116 0.53 -1.61 -7.65
C ALA A 116 0.45 -2.69 -8.72
N SER A 117 -0.23 -3.81 -8.41
CA SER A 117 -0.65 -4.84 -9.36
C SER A 117 0.48 -5.44 -10.23
N ILE A 118 1.71 -5.52 -9.70
CA ILE A 118 2.83 -6.11 -10.46
C ILE A 118 2.55 -7.56 -10.86
N GLY A 119 1.97 -8.39 -9.99
CA GLY A 119 1.66 -9.77 -10.29
C GLY A 119 0.70 -9.93 -11.47
N GLU A 120 -0.33 -9.10 -11.54
CA GLU A 120 -1.27 -9.07 -12.66
C GLU A 120 -0.61 -8.56 -13.93
N THR A 121 0.28 -7.59 -13.81
CA THR A 121 1.09 -7.09 -14.94
C THR A 121 2.02 -8.18 -15.48
N GLU A 122 2.70 -8.92 -14.61
CA GLU A 122 3.55 -10.05 -15.00
C GLU A 122 2.75 -11.13 -15.71
N GLN A 123 1.55 -11.47 -15.22
CA GLN A 123 0.65 -12.43 -15.86
C GLN A 123 0.19 -11.94 -17.24
N ALA A 124 -0.17 -10.66 -17.36
CA ALA A 124 -0.55 -10.08 -18.64
C ALA A 124 0.62 -10.17 -19.65
N TYR A 125 1.82 -9.82 -19.23
CA TYR A 125 3.01 -9.95 -20.09
C TYR A 125 3.34 -11.41 -20.44
N ALA A 126 3.14 -12.34 -19.53
CA ALA A 126 3.33 -13.76 -19.80
C ALA A 126 2.33 -14.32 -20.83
N GLN A 127 1.16 -13.69 -20.95
CA GLN A 127 0.13 -14.03 -21.92
C GLN A 127 0.18 -13.20 -23.21
N LEU A 128 1.08 -12.23 -23.27
CA LEU A 128 1.23 -11.32 -24.40
C LEU A 128 1.45 -12.10 -25.69
N GLN A 129 0.59 -11.88 -26.67
CA GLN A 129 0.71 -12.37 -28.02
C GLN A 129 0.90 -11.19 -28.98
N THR A 130 1.69 -11.40 -30.01
CA THR A 130 1.83 -10.41 -31.07
C THR A 130 0.92 -10.79 -32.23
N GLY A 131 -0.03 -9.95 -32.53
CA GLY A 131 -0.90 -10.12 -33.70
C GLY A 131 -0.11 -10.08 -35.02
N ALA A 132 -0.70 -10.57 -36.10
CA ALA A 132 -0.08 -10.56 -37.43
C ALA A 132 0.26 -9.15 -37.94
N ASP A 133 -0.40 -8.12 -37.39
CA ASP A 133 -0.17 -6.70 -37.66
C ASP A 133 0.84 -6.05 -36.71
N GLY A 134 1.46 -6.82 -35.84
CA GLY A 134 2.41 -6.34 -34.82
C GLY A 134 1.73 -5.74 -33.57
N SER A 135 0.41 -5.77 -33.48
CA SER A 135 -0.33 -5.32 -32.29
C SER A 135 -0.11 -6.24 -31.09
N ALA A 136 -0.05 -5.65 -29.89
CA ALA A 136 -0.03 -6.40 -28.64
C ALA A 136 -1.46 -6.85 -28.29
N GLN A 137 -1.63 -8.12 -27.92
CA GLN A 137 -2.88 -8.71 -27.45
C GLN A 137 -2.62 -9.33 -26.06
N PHE A 138 -3.48 -9.01 -25.07
CA PHE A 138 -3.41 -9.50 -23.69
C PHE A 138 -4.59 -10.37 -23.36
#